data_59c337a90b307563e2c3859eca137a73
#
_entry.id   59c337a90b307563e2c3859eca137a73
#
_cell.length_a   1.000
_cell.length_b   1.000
_cell.length_c   1.000
_cell.angle_alpha   90.00
_cell.angle_beta   90.00
_cell.angle_gamma   90.00
#
_symmetry.space_group_name_H-M   'P 1'
#
loop_
_entity.id
_entity.type
_entity.pdbx_description
1 polymer ?
#
loop_
_entity_poly.entity_id
_entity_poly.type
_entity_poly.pdbx_seq_one_letter_code
_entity_poly.pdbx_strand_id
1 'polypeptide(L)'
;MEASPNYLPCDGCGLPASPEHIAERLRRLELSTRYRPVHIGVLFVVLAPSLRLEDDFYGPAESKEFFAPFLDVLEIPPHDEKAAPELDALAIASARLAEFQHRGYYLAYLSECPIPENGEPPATTIARLSPTLIRRIRFNYKPKYIAPLGQELFSLVDLLRVAGFESILTLDQGLALPSPSTGDRGWMDLFQKAVASVPPRDNLSSGYDRIQVTSAERDLRAGGHS
;
A
#
# COMPACT_ATOMS: atom_id res chain seq x y z
N MET A 1 12.80 -26.08 36.53
CA MET A 1 13.12 -26.03 35.08
C MET A 1 11.98 -25.26 34.45
N GLU A 2 12.13 -23.96 34.27
CA GLU A 2 11.18 -23.16 33.51
C GLU A 2 11.34 -23.55 32.05
N ALA A 3 10.25 -23.98 31.41
CA ALA A 3 10.22 -24.23 29.98
C ALA A 3 10.53 -22.92 29.28
N SER A 4 11.61 -22.86 28.52
CA SER A 4 11.90 -21.71 27.66
C SER A 4 10.67 -21.46 26.79
N PRO A 5 10.14 -20.23 26.78
CA PRO A 5 8.98 -19.93 25.95
C PRO A 5 9.29 -20.28 24.50
N ASN A 6 8.47 -21.14 23.89
CA ASN A 6 8.56 -21.48 22.47
C ASN A 6 8.17 -20.24 21.65
N TYR A 7 9.12 -19.35 21.40
CA TYR A 7 8.93 -18.24 20.47
C TYR A 7 8.89 -18.79 19.04
N LEU A 8 7.77 -18.57 18.37
CA LEU A 8 7.66 -18.84 16.93
C LEU A 8 8.22 -17.64 16.13
N PRO A 9 8.85 -17.88 14.99
CA PRO A 9 9.26 -16.77 14.13
C PRO A 9 8.03 -16.05 13.60
N CYS A 10 8.06 -14.72 13.65
CA CYS A 10 7.01 -13.88 13.10
C CYS A 10 7.15 -13.80 11.58
N ASP A 11 6.12 -14.15 10.83
CA ASP A 11 6.12 -14.04 9.36
C ASP A 11 6.27 -12.59 8.84
N GLY A 12 5.97 -11.60 9.69
CA GLY A 12 6.03 -10.18 9.31
C GLY A 12 7.42 -9.56 9.44
N CYS A 13 8.20 -9.96 10.45
CA CYS A 13 9.55 -9.45 10.69
C CYS A 13 10.63 -10.54 10.69
N GLY A 14 10.27 -11.83 10.67
CA GLY A 14 11.21 -12.94 10.68
C GLY A 14 11.94 -13.18 12.02
N LEU A 15 11.57 -12.43 13.08
CA LEU A 15 12.18 -12.54 14.40
C LEU A 15 11.32 -13.39 15.34
N PRO A 16 11.92 -14.02 16.36
CA PRO A 16 11.14 -14.67 17.42
C PRO A 16 10.15 -13.68 18.06
N ALA A 17 8.91 -14.10 18.24
CA ALA A 17 7.84 -13.20 18.65
C ALA A 17 6.98 -13.79 19.76
N SER A 18 6.54 -12.94 20.69
CA SER A 18 5.54 -13.27 21.69
C SER A 18 4.13 -13.31 21.09
N PRO A 19 3.14 -13.91 21.74
CA PRO A 19 1.75 -13.85 21.32
C PRO A 19 1.23 -12.41 21.14
N GLU A 20 1.64 -11.49 22.01
CA GLU A 20 1.24 -10.07 21.95
C GLU A 20 1.78 -9.39 20.70
N HIS A 21 3.05 -9.67 20.33
CA HIS A 21 3.65 -9.18 19.08
C HIS A 21 2.86 -9.69 17.86
N ILE A 22 2.49 -10.96 17.86
CA ILE A 22 1.70 -11.53 16.76
C ILE A 22 0.31 -10.88 16.71
N ALA A 23 -0.35 -10.70 17.86
CA ALA A 23 -1.66 -10.07 17.94
C ALA A 23 -1.62 -8.62 17.40
N GLU A 24 -0.59 -7.84 17.77
CA GLU A 24 -0.41 -6.47 17.28
C GLU A 24 -0.16 -6.43 15.76
N ARG A 25 0.66 -7.33 15.22
CA ARG A 25 0.83 -7.47 13.78
C ARG A 25 -0.49 -7.78 13.07
N LEU A 26 -1.27 -8.74 13.58
CA LEU A 26 -2.55 -9.11 12.98
C LEU A 26 -3.54 -7.94 12.98
N ARG A 27 -3.56 -7.14 14.03
CA ARG A 27 -4.38 -5.94 14.11
C ARG A 27 -4.00 -4.91 13.03
N ARG A 28 -2.70 -4.68 12.78
CA ARG A 28 -2.22 -3.80 11.68
C ARG A 28 -2.61 -4.36 10.31
N LEU A 29 -2.48 -5.66 10.11
CA LEU A 29 -2.91 -6.32 8.89
C LEU A 29 -4.42 -6.19 8.65
N GLU A 30 -5.22 -6.34 9.70
CA GLU A 30 -6.67 -6.12 9.63
C GLU A 30 -6.99 -4.70 9.16
N LEU A 31 -6.37 -3.67 9.76
CA LEU A 31 -6.59 -2.28 9.40
C LEU A 31 -6.19 -2.02 7.94
N SER A 32 -5.02 -2.44 7.52
CA SER A 32 -4.55 -2.25 6.14
C SER A 32 -5.42 -2.98 5.12
N THR A 33 -5.91 -4.17 5.46
CA THR A 33 -6.74 -4.98 4.56
C THR A 33 -8.10 -4.32 4.27
N ARG A 34 -8.64 -3.53 5.19
CA ARG A 34 -9.90 -2.77 4.98
C ARG A 34 -9.81 -1.82 3.79
N TYR A 35 -8.63 -1.27 3.55
CA TYR A 35 -8.36 -0.29 2.49
C TYR A 35 -7.60 -0.88 1.30
N ARG A 36 -7.57 -2.20 1.20
CA ARG A 36 -6.92 -2.85 0.06
C ARG A 36 -7.85 -2.81 -1.15
N PRO A 37 -7.42 -2.22 -2.29
CA PRO A 37 -8.21 -2.25 -3.51
C PRO A 37 -8.25 -3.66 -4.12
N VAL A 38 -9.30 -3.97 -4.87
CA VAL A 38 -9.41 -5.23 -5.61
C VAL A 38 -8.27 -5.35 -6.63
N HIS A 39 -7.94 -4.26 -7.31
CA HIS A 39 -6.82 -4.16 -8.23
C HIS A 39 -5.89 -3.05 -7.77
N ILE A 40 -4.66 -3.41 -7.45
CA ILE A 40 -3.65 -2.44 -7.01
C ILE A 40 -3.01 -1.83 -8.26
N GLY A 41 -3.29 -0.55 -8.51
CA GLY A 41 -2.64 0.25 -9.54
C GLY A 41 -1.20 0.57 -9.16
N VAL A 42 -1.02 1.20 -7.99
CA VAL A 42 0.29 1.51 -7.43
C VAL A 42 0.41 0.93 -6.03
N LEU A 43 1.45 0.13 -5.84
CA LEU A 43 1.86 -0.37 -4.53
C LEU A 43 2.99 0.51 -4.01
N PHE A 44 2.68 1.35 -3.04
CA PHE A 44 3.70 2.06 -2.27
C PHE A 44 4.33 1.11 -1.25
N VAL A 45 5.65 1.13 -1.13
CA VAL A 45 6.39 0.30 -0.18
C VAL A 45 7.21 1.20 0.72
N VAL A 46 7.01 1.10 2.03
CA VAL A 46 7.83 1.74 3.07
C VAL A 46 8.51 0.68 3.93
N LEU A 47 9.52 1.08 4.69
CA LEU A 47 10.35 0.16 5.46
C LEU A 47 9.56 -0.61 6.52
N ALA A 48 8.84 0.10 7.39
CA ALA A 48 8.11 -0.47 8.52
C ALA A 48 6.96 0.45 8.95
N PRO A 49 5.95 -0.09 9.66
CA PRO A 49 4.92 0.71 10.30
C PRO A 49 5.47 1.51 11.49
N SER A 50 4.71 2.50 11.93
CA SER A 50 5.01 3.29 13.12
C SER A 50 5.03 2.41 14.37
N LEU A 51 5.81 2.80 15.39
CA LEU A 51 5.85 2.07 16.68
C LEU A 51 4.47 2.03 17.35
N ARG A 52 3.74 3.13 17.29
CA ARG A 52 2.40 3.25 17.84
C ARG A 52 1.36 3.01 16.74
N LEU A 53 0.32 2.26 17.07
CA LEU A 53 -0.74 1.92 16.11
C LEU A 53 -1.52 3.16 15.65
N GLU A 54 -1.72 4.12 16.54
CA GLU A 54 -2.41 5.38 16.24
C GLU A 54 -1.65 6.26 15.25
N ASP A 55 -0.33 6.12 15.15
CA ASP A 55 0.53 6.85 14.22
C ASP A 55 0.77 6.04 12.91
N ASP A 56 0.17 4.87 12.79
CA ASP A 56 0.27 4.04 11.59
C ASP A 56 -0.54 4.65 10.43
N PHE A 57 -0.09 4.43 9.19
CA PHE A 57 -0.79 4.93 8.00
C PHE A 57 -2.27 4.51 7.95
N TYR A 58 -2.58 3.28 8.37
CA TYR A 58 -3.95 2.77 8.45
C TYR A 58 -4.53 2.86 9.87
N GLY A 59 -3.84 3.56 10.76
CA GLY A 59 -4.27 3.76 12.15
C GLY A 59 -5.56 4.56 12.27
N PRO A 60 -6.11 4.65 13.48
CA PRO A 60 -7.39 5.33 13.72
C PRO A 60 -7.30 6.86 13.69
N ALA A 61 -6.11 7.44 13.70
CA ALA A 61 -5.90 8.88 13.67
C ALA A 61 -5.08 9.26 12.43
N GLU A 62 -5.29 10.48 11.93
CA GLU A 62 -4.48 11.02 10.85
C GLU A 62 -3.12 11.46 11.39
N SER A 63 -2.05 10.71 11.05
CA SER A 63 -0.69 11.09 11.38
C SER A 63 -0.29 12.35 10.61
N LYS A 64 0.04 13.44 11.33
CA LYS A 64 0.45 14.70 10.72
C LYS A 64 1.80 14.63 10.01
N GLU A 65 2.65 13.68 10.39
CA GLU A 65 4.00 13.60 9.87
C GLU A 65 4.10 12.88 8.52
N PHE A 66 3.37 11.81 8.36
CA PHE A 66 3.43 10.99 7.14
C PHE A 66 2.10 10.99 6.37
N PHE A 67 0.99 10.71 7.05
CA PHE A 67 -0.31 10.45 6.43
C PHE A 67 -0.82 11.65 5.63
N ALA A 68 -0.95 12.81 6.26
CA ALA A 68 -1.52 13.99 5.63
C ALA A 68 -0.66 14.49 4.45
N PRO A 69 0.67 14.72 4.60
CA PRO A 69 1.51 15.15 3.49
C PRO A 69 1.55 14.16 2.33
N PHE A 70 1.51 12.86 2.62
CA PHE A 70 1.51 11.84 1.59
C PHE A 70 0.22 11.84 0.77
N LEU A 71 -0.94 11.97 1.41
CA LEU A 71 -2.22 12.06 0.71
C LEU A 71 -2.39 13.38 -0.04
N ASP A 72 -1.86 14.48 0.51
CA ASP A 72 -1.90 15.80 -0.14
C ASP A 72 -1.12 15.78 -1.46
N VAL A 73 0.05 15.15 -1.48
CA VAL A 73 0.85 14.99 -2.70
C VAL A 73 0.16 14.13 -3.74
N LEU A 74 -0.64 13.16 -3.32
CA LEU A 74 -1.47 12.36 -4.20
C LEU A 74 -2.76 13.08 -4.62
N GLU A 75 -2.91 14.35 -4.27
CA GLU A 75 -4.11 15.14 -4.55
C GLU A 75 -5.40 14.48 -4.00
N ILE A 76 -5.27 13.80 -2.86
CA ILE A 76 -6.39 13.28 -2.09
C ILE A 76 -6.73 14.34 -1.05
N PRO A 77 -7.74 15.19 -1.29
CA PRO A 77 -8.00 16.36 -0.46
C PRO A 77 -8.38 15.94 0.96
N PRO A 78 -8.07 16.77 1.95
CA PRO A 78 -8.74 16.66 3.23
C PRO A 78 -10.24 16.80 3.03
N HIS A 79 -11.02 16.20 3.92
CA HIS A 79 -12.47 16.36 3.88
C HIS A 79 -12.83 17.85 4.00
N ASP A 80 -13.77 18.30 3.18
CA ASP A 80 -14.27 19.69 3.27
C ASP A 80 -15.07 19.84 4.57
N GLU A 81 -14.46 20.47 5.58
CA GLU A 81 -15.09 20.75 6.88
C GLU A 81 -16.40 21.56 6.74
N LYS A 82 -16.56 22.31 5.63
CA LYS A 82 -17.78 23.06 5.35
C LYS A 82 -18.90 22.16 4.80
N ALA A 83 -18.55 21.07 4.14
CA ALA A 83 -19.51 20.13 3.57
C ALA A 83 -20.09 19.16 4.61
N ALA A 84 -19.33 18.84 5.67
CA ALA A 84 -19.79 17.99 6.76
C ALA A 84 -19.11 18.36 8.10
N PRO A 85 -19.58 19.42 8.75
CA PRO A 85 -18.97 19.93 9.99
C PRO A 85 -19.10 18.98 11.20
N GLU A 86 -19.86 17.91 11.06
CA GLU A 86 -20.13 16.94 12.15
C GLU A 86 -19.20 15.72 12.10
N LEU A 87 -18.30 15.62 11.10
CA LEU A 87 -17.39 14.48 11.01
C LEU A 87 -16.23 14.63 12.01
N ASP A 88 -16.01 13.59 12.79
CA ASP A 88 -14.82 13.50 13.63
C ASP A 88 -13.55 13.18 12.83
N ALA A 89 -12.37 13.36 13.45
CA ALA A 89 -11.08 13.12 12.80
C ALA A 89 -10.95 11.67 12.26
N LEU A 90 -11.59 10.70 12.90
CA LEU A 90 -11.57 9.30 12.46
C LEU A 90 -12.38 9.12 11.17
N ALA A 91 -13.53 9.74 11.06
CA ALA A 91 -14.35 9.69 9.84
C ALA A 91 -13.64 10.38 8.67
N ILE A 92 -12.97 11.50 8.92
CA ILE A 92 -12.15 12.22 7.92
C ILE A 92 -11.00 11.34 7.43
N ALA A 93 -10.21 10.75 8.34
CA ALA A 93 -9.11 9.86 7.98
C ALA A 93 -9.62 8.65 7.19
N SER A 94 -10.74 8.05 7.60
CA SER A 94 -11.36 6.92 6.91
C SER A 94 -11.82 7.27 5.49
N ALA A 95 -12.37 8.46 5.29
CA ALA A 95 -12.80 8.95 3.97
C ALA A 95 -11.60 9.14 3.03
N ARG A 96 -10.50 9.70 3.51
CA ARG A 96 -9.26 9.85 2.73
C ARG A 96 -8.64 8.50 2.37
N LEU A 97 -8.62 7.53 3.29
CA LEU A 97 -8.16 6.17 3.01
C LEU A 97 -9.08 5.44 2.01
N ALA A 98 -10.38 5.67 2.07
CA ALA A 98 -11.32 5.14 1.08
C ALA A 98 -11.07 5.71 -0.32
N GLU A 99 -10.77 7.01 -0.44
CA GLU A 99 -10.38 7.62 -1.71
C GLU A 99 -9.03 7.09 -2.21
N PHE A 100 -8.05 6.90 -1.33
CA PHE A 100 -6.77 6.27 -1.65
C PHE A 100 -6.99 4.86 -2.23
N GLN A 101 -7.82 4.04 -1.59
CA GLN A 101 -8.24 2.74 -2.08
C GLN A 101 -8.96 2.83 -3.44
N HIS A 102 -9.90 3.77 -3.58
CA HIS A 102 -10.67 3.95 -4.80
C HIS A 102 -9.79 4.27 -6.01
N ARG A 103 -8.73 5.05 -5.82
CA ARG A 103 -7.71 5.33 -6.85
C ARG A 103 -6.82 4.13 -7.17
N GLY A 104 -7.01 3.00 -6.50
CA GLY A 104 -6.21 1.79 -6.69
C GLY A 104 -4.83 1.88 -6.05
N TYR A 105 -4.65 2.73 -5.07
CA TYR A 105 -3.42 2.86 -4.30
C TYR A 105 -3.44 1.94 -3.09
N TYR A 106 -2.30 1.39 -2.77
CA TYR A 106 -2.10 0.58 -1.57
C TYR A 106 -0.71 0.80 -1.01
N LEU A 107 -0.59 0.95 0.29
CA LEU A 107 0.68 1.06 0.99
C LEU A 107 0.98 -0.24 1.70
N ALA A 108 2.14 -0.82 1.47
CA ALA A 108 2.63 -2.01 2.15
C ALA A 108 3.96 -1.74 2.84
N TYR A 109 4.21 -2.51 3.89
CA TYR A 109 5.46 -2.47 4.64
C TYR A 109 6.39 -3.60 4.21
N LEU A 110 7.69 -3.31 4.11
CA LEU A 110 8.71 -4.34 3.96
C LEU A 110 8.71 -5.24 5.19
N SER A 111 8.84 -4.66 6.39
CA SER A 111 8.57 -5.31 7.68
C SER A 111 7.12 -5.02 8.09
N GLU A 112 6.30 -6.04 8.33
CA GLU A 112 4.92 -5.83 8.84
C GLU A 112 4.86 -5.51 10.33
N CYS A 113 6.03 -5.48 10.98
CA CYS A 113 6.17 -5.12 12.39
C CYS A 113 7.03 -3.87 12.50
N PRO A 114 6.78 -3.02 13.51
CA PRO A 114 7.64 -1.88 13.80
C PRO A 114 9.08 -2.26 14.01
N ILE A 115 9.99 -1.38 13.61
CA ILE A 115 11.43 -1.52 13.87
C ILE A 115 11.77 -0.54 14.99
N PRO A 116 12.28 -1.00 16.15
CA PRO A 116 12.73 -0.12 17.21
C PRO A 116 13.88 0.78 16.74
N GLU A 117 14.05 1.98 17.35
CA GLU A 117 15.14 2.90 17.04
C GLU A 117 16.53 2.27 17.16
N ASN A 118 16.72 1.39 18.17
CA ASN A 118 17.94 0.63 18.38
C ASN A 118 17.93 -0.73 17.69
N GLY A 119 17.06 -0.89 16.68
CA GLY A 119 16.89 -2.13 15.95
C GLY A 119 17.97 -2.39 14.92
N GLU A 120 17.71 -3.40 14.11
CA GLU A 120 18.58 -3.79 13.00
C GLU A 120 18.68 -2.64 11.96
N PRO A 121 19.85 -2.39 11.39
CA PRO A 121 20.02 -1.40 10.33
C PRO A 121 19.10 -1.66 9.14
N PRO A 122 18.59 -0.62 8.45
CA PRO A 122 17.69 -0.78 7.30
C PRO A 122 18.23 -1.74 6.23
N ALA A 123 19.49 -1.68 5.89
CA ALA A 123 20.12 -2.55 4.89
C ALA A 123 20.01 -4.04 5.25
N THR A 124 20.22 -4.39 6.51
CA THR A 124 20.11 -5.76 7.01
C THR A 124 18.65 -6.24 6.99
N THR A 125 17.75 -5.38 7.43
CA THR A 125 16.29 -5.65 7.36
C THR A 125 15.83 -5.87 5.92
N ILE A 126 16.29 -5.02 4.98
CA ILE A 126 15.97 -5.16 3.56
C ILE A 126 16.48 -6.49 3.02
N ALA A 127 17.75 -6.82 3.25
CA ALA A 127 18.32 -8.07 2.78
C ALA A 127 17.53 -9.31 3.29
N ARG A 128 17.13 -9.29 4.56
CA ARG A 128 16.40 -10.39 5.20
C ARG A 128 14.95 -10.49 4.74
N LEU A 129 14.22 -9.38 4.57
CA LEU A 129 12.79 -9.39 4.33
C LEU A 129 12.39 -9.25 2.86
N SER A 130 13.30 -8.83 1.97
CA SER A 130 13.01 -8.69 0.54
C SER A 130 12.45 -9.96 -0.10
N PRO A 131 12.94 -11.18 0.18
CA PRO A 131 12.37 -12.39 -0.41
C PRO A 131 10.89 -12.58 -0.05
N THR A 132 10.51 -12.26 1.20
CA THR A 132 9.13 -12.35 1.66
C THR A 132 8.26 -11.27 1.02
N LEU A 133 8.74 -10.04 0.92
CA LEU A 133 8.03 -8.95 0.24
C LEU A 133 7.84 -9.28 -1.26
N ILE A 134 8.89 -9.72 -1.95
CA ILE A 134 8.84 -10.11 -3.36
C ILE A 134 7.77 -11.20 -3.58
N ARG A 135 7.70 -12.19 -2.70
CA ARG A 135 6.66 -13.21 -2.74
C ARG A 135 5.27 -12.61 -2.55
N ARG A 136 5.08 -11.68 -1.59
CA ARG A 136 3.80 -10.98 -1.39
C ARG A 136 3.39 -10.15 -2.61
N ILE A 137 4.33 -9.44 -3.21
CA ILE A 137 4.09 -8.65 -4.42
C ILE A 137 3.62 -9.56 -5.56
N ARG A 138 4.34 -10.66 -5.80
CA ARG A 138 4.08 -11.57 -6.92
C ARG A 138 2.76 -12.34 -6.80
N PHE A 139 2.43 -12.81 -5.61
CA PHE A 139 1.29 -13.71 -5.42
C PHE A 139 0.05 -13.03 -4.83
N ASN A 140 0.25 -12.05 -3.93
CA ASN A 140 -0.85 -11.47 -3.18
C ASN A 140 -1.24 -10.09 -3.71
N TYR A 141 -0.28 -9.20 -3.97
CA TYR A 141 -0.58 -7.81 -4.34
C TYR A 141 -0.79 -7.65 -5.85
N LYS A 142 0.08 -8.21 -6.67
CA LYS A 142 0.05 -8.15 -8.15
C LYS A 142 -0.21 -6.72 -8.65
N PRO A 143 0.57 -5.73 -8.19
CA PRO A 143 0.35 -4.35 -8.57
C PRO A 143 0.75 -4.10 -10.03
N LYS A 144 0.21 -3.04 -10.63
CA LYS A 144 0.66 -2.58 -11.94
C LYS A 144 2.00 -1.84 -11.83
N TYR A 145 2.17 -1.04 -10.79
CA TYR A 145 3.40 -0.31 -10.48
C TYR A 145 3.81 -0.51 -9.03
N ILE A 146 5.12 -0.47 -8.75
CA ILE A 146 5.69 -0.54 -7.41
C ILE A 146 6.46 0.75 -7.16
N ALA A 147 6.20 1.40 -6.03
CA ALA A 147 6.81 2.67 -5.64
C ALA A 147 7.49 2.55 -4.27
N PRO A 148 8.78 2.19 -4.19
CA PRO A 148 9.52 2.22 -2.94
C PRO A 148 9.69 3.66 -2.45
N LEU A 149 9.34 3.95 -1.18
CA LEU A 149 9.40 5.26 -0.55
C LEU A 149 10.44 5.28 0.57
N GLY A 150 11.34 6.24 0.53
CA GLY A 150 12.41 6.42 1.49
C GLY A 150 13.77 6.03 0.93
N GLN A 151 14.77 6.87 1.21
CA GLN A 151 16.15 6.66 0.73
C GLN A 151 16.74 5.35 1.23
N GLU A 152 16.32 4.90 2.40
CA GLU A 152 16.72 3.62 2.99
C GLU A 152 16.33 2.42 2.12
N LEU A 153 15.30 2.54 1.27
CA LEU A 153 14.86 1.48 0.36
C LEU A 153 15.61 1.45 -0.98
N PHE A 154 16.68 2.19 -1.13
CA PHE A 154 17.48 2.22 -2.36
C PHE A 154 17.86 0.80 -2.84
N SER A 155 18.41 -0.01 -1.95
CA SER A 155 18.82 -1.38 -2.29
C SER A 155 17.65 -2.31 -2.65
N LEU A 156 16.43 -2.00 -2.19
CA LEU A 156 15.24 -2.76 -2.55
C LEU A 156 14.89 -2.59 -4.04
N VAL A 157 15.16 -1.42 -4.63
CA VAL A 157 14.89 -1.17 -6.06
C VAL A 157 15.65 -2.18 -6.93
N ASP A 158 16.92 -2.40 -6.65
CA ASP A 158 17.74 -3.35 -7.40
C ASP A 158 17.28 -4.80 -7.17
N LEU A 159 16.93 -5.16 -5.95
CA LEU A 159 16.38 -6.49 -5.64
C LEU A 159 15.06 -6.75 -6.36
N LEU A 160 14.19 -5.76 -6.49
CA LEU A 160 12.95 -5.86 -7.26
C LEU A 160 13.24 -6.05 -8.76
N ARG A 161 14.21 -5.31 -9.33
CA ARG A 161 14.64 -5.47 -10.73
C ARG A 161 15.20 -6.87 -10.99
N VAL A 162 16.08 -7.34 -10.14
CA VAL A 162 16.63 -8.71 -10.22
C VAL A 162 15.53 -9.77 -10.12
N ALA A 163 14.48 -9.50 -9.34
CA ALA A 163 13.31 -10.37 -9.24
C ALA A 163 12.37 -10.30 -10.47
N GLY A 164 12.67 -9.46 -11.48
CA GLY A 164 11.92 -9.36 -12.73
C GLY A 164 10.73 -8.39 -12.69
N PHE A 165 10.71 -7.44 -11.76
CA PHE A 165 9.72 -6.36 -11.79
C PHE A 165 10.24 -5.20 -12.64
N GLU A 166 9.49 -4.84 -13.69
CA GLU A 166 9.87 -3.79 -14.65
C GLU A 166 9.21 -2.44 -14.33
N SER A 167 7.97 -2.47 -13.81
CA SER A 167 7.17 -1.28 -13.53
C SER A 167 7.45 -0.72 -12.13
N ILE A 168 8.68 -0.25 -11.89
CA ILE A 168 9.10 0.35 -10.63
C ILE A 168 9.20 1.86 -10.81
N LEU A 169 8.43 2.62 -10.03
CA LEU A 169 8.50 4.08 -10.01
C LEU A 169 9.71 4.51 -9.18
N THR A 170 10.61 5.22 -9.81
CA THR A 170 11.85 5.71 -9.20
C THR A 170 12.13 7.14 -9.67
N LEU A 171 13.00 7.84 -8.95
CA LEU A 171 13.61 9.07 -9.45
C LEU A 171 14.59 8.78 -10.58
N ASP A 172 15.06 9.84 -11.21
CA ASP A 172 16.19 9.79 -12.12
C ASP A 172 17.35 9.00 -11.50
N GLN A 173 18.06 8.22 -12.30
CA GLN A 173 19.10 7.27 -11.87
C GLN A 173 18.60 6.06 -11.07
N GLY A 174 17.28 5.83 -10.97
CA GLY A 174 16.71 4.64 -10.34
C GLY A 174 16.69 4.67 -8.82
N LEU A 175 16.76 5.84 -8.21
CA LEU A 175 16.65 6.01 -6.76
C LEU A 175 15.21 5.78 -6.29
N ALA A 176 15.03 5.26 -5.09
CA ALA A 176 13.74 5.19 -4.43
C ALA A 176 13.13 6.59 -4.29
N LEU A 177 11.80 6.68 -4.33
CA LEU A 177 11.10 7.95 -4.12
C LEU A 177 11.35 8.44 -2.68
N PRO A 178 11.50 9.75 -2.46
CA PRO A 178 11.72 10.28 -1.12
C PRO A 178 10.51 10.01 -0.21
N SER A 179 10.77 9.91 1.09
CA SER A 179 9.70 9.77 2.07
C SER A 179 9.01 11.12 2.32
N PRO A 180 7.68 11.14 2.45
CA PRO A 180 6.93 12.34 2.78
C PRO A 180 7.34 13.03 4.10
N SER A 181 7.94 12.29 5.02
CA SER A 181 8.35 12.79 6.35
C SER A 181 9.58 13.71 6.34
N THR A 182 10.25 13.92 5.20
CA THR A 182 11.52 14.65 5.14
C THR A 182 11.38 16.17 5.22
N GLY A 183 10.18 16.74 5.25
CA GLY A 183 9.94 18.19 5.36
C GLY A 183 10.46 19.05 4.20
N ASP A 184 11.13 18.45 3.24
CA ASP A 184 11.66 19.10 2.05
C ASP A 184 10.60 19.20 0.96
N ARG A 185 10.20 20.41 0.59
CA ARG A 185 9.19 20.62 -0.47
C ARG A 185 9.66 20.11 -1.84
N GLY A 186 10.94 19.98 -2.07
CA GLY A 186 11.48 19.46 -3.34
C GLY A 186 11.07 18.02 -3.63
N TRP A 187 10.80 17.21 -2.62
CA TRP A 187 10.32 15.84 -2.81
C TRP A 187 8.91 15.79 -3.42
N MET A 188 8.05 16.77 -3.12
CA MET A 188 6.68 16.81 -3.63
C MET A 188 6.66 16.84 -5.16
N ASP A 189 7.46 17.72 -5.77
CA ASP A 189 7.52 17.83 -7.24
C ASP A 189 8.07 16.57 -7.89
N LEU A 190 9.08 15.96 -7.28
CA LEU A 190 9.68 14.73 -7.77
C LEU A 190 8.71 13.56 -7.68
N PHE A 191 8.01 13.46 -6.55
CA PHE A 191 7.02 12.42 -6.31
C PHE A 191 5.83 12.57 -7.27
N GLN A 192 5.29 13.78 -7.43
CA GLN A 192 4.17 14.07 -8.34
C GLN A 192 4.54 13.70 -9.78
N LYS A 193 5.74 14.06 -10.25
CA LYS A 193 6.21 13.65 -11.59
C LYS A 193 6.25 12.14 -11.75
N ALA A 194 6.75 11.41 -10.75
CA ALA A 194 6.82 9.96 -10.81
C ALA A 194 5.41 9.32 -10.83
N VAL A 195 4.48 9.80 -10.00
CA VAL A 195 3.11 9.28 -9.96
C VAL A 195 2.28 9.74 -11.16
N ALA A 196 2.49 10.95 -11.69
CA ALA A 196 1.82 11.45 -12.89
C ALA A 196 2.18 10.64 -14.14
N SER A 197 3.31 9.93 -14.16
CA SER A 197 3.65 8.99 -15.24
C SER A 197 2.77 7.73 -15.25
N VAL A 198 2.00 7.49 -14.19
CA VAL A 198 1.06 6.36 -14.10
C VAL A 198 -0.23 6.73 -14.85
N PRO A 199 -0.64 5.98 -15.89
CA PRO A 199 -1.87 6.28 -16.60
C PRO A 199 -3.08 6.22 -15.67
N PRO A 200 -4.04 7.15 -15.79
CA PRO A 200 -5.25 7.15 -14.98
C PRO A 200 -6.04 5.86 -15.16
N ARG A 201 -6.81 5.50 -14.14
CA ARG A 201 -7.55 4.24 -14.03
C ARG A 201 -8.65 4.06 -15.11
N ASP A 202 -9.15 5.15 -15.70
CA ASP A 202 -10.27 5.15 -16.64
C ASP A 202 -10.01 4.38 -17.94
N ASN A 203 -8.74 4.08 -18.24
CA ASN A 203 -8.40 3.22 -19.38
C ASN A 203 -8.46 1.71 -19.06
N LEU A 204 -8.84 1.31 -17.83
CA LEU A 204 -8.92 -0.09 -17.42
C LEU A 204 -10.35 -0.66 -17.44
N SER A 205 -11.39 0.19 -17.51
CA SER A 205 -12.80 -0.24 -17.55
C SER A 205 -13.32 -0.61 -18.95
N SER A 206 -12.60 -0.26 -20.02
CA SER A 206 -13.10 -0.50 -21.39
C SER A 206 -12.96 -1.94 -21.90
N GLY A 207 -12.42 -2.86 -21.09
CA GLY A 207 -12.21 -4.27 -21.45
C GLY A 207 -13.36 -5.22 -21.10
N TYR A 208 -14.27 -4.83 -20.21
CA TYR A 208 -15.33 -5.72 -19.73
C TYR A 208 -16.73 -5.44 -20.30
N ASP A 209 -16.97 -4.32 -20.99
CA ASP A 209 -18.30 -3.97 -21.52
C ASP A 209 -18.59 -4.48 -22.93
N ARG A 210 -17.82 -5.44 -23.45
CA ARG A 210 -18.14 -6.11 -24.72
C ARG A 210 -18.34 -7.62 -24.58
N ILE A 211 -19.15 -8.03 -23.64
CA ILE A 211 -19.95 -9.24 -23.86
C ILE A 211 -21.22 -8.74 -24.54
N GLN A 212 -21.18 -8.63 -25.84
CA GLN A 212 -22.39 -8.55 -26.66
C GLN A 212 -23.20 -9.81 -26.34
N VAL A 213 -24.27 -9.64 -25.60
CA VAL A 213 -25.39 -10.59 -25.60
C VAL A 213 -25.87 -10.60 -27.06
N THR A 214 -25.35 -11.53 -27.82
CA THR A 214 -25.79 -11.78 -29.19
C THR A 214 -27.25 -12.18 -29.12
N SER A 215 -28.06 -11.48 -29.93
CA SER A 215 -29.49 -11.58 -30.09
C SER A 215 -30.01 -12.96 -30.60
N ALA A 216 -29.46 -14.06 -30.10
CA ALA A 216 -29.85 -15.42 -30.45
C ALA A 216 -31.04 -15.97 -29.59
N GLU A 217 -31.48 -15.20 -28.59
CA GLU A 217 -32.64 -15.63 -27.74
C GLU A 217 -33.97 -14.97 -28.10
N ARG A 218 -34.06 -14.19 -29.18
CA ARG A 218 -35.33 -13.56 -29.60
C ARG A 218 -36.16 -14.40 -30.57
N ASP A 219 -35.62 -15.43 -31.17
CA ASP A 219 -36.33 -16.22 -32.20
C ASP A 219 -36.99 -17.50 -31.70
N LEU A 220 -36.91 -17.81 -30.42
CA LEU A 220 -37.54 -19.01 -29.82
C LEU A 220 -38.92 -18.76 -29.19
N ARG A 221 -39.45 -17.53 -29.26
CA ARG A 221 -40.83 -17.23 -28.75
C ARG A 221 -41.86 -16.88 -29.79
N ALA A 222 -41.56 -17.02 -31.08
CA ALA A 222 -42.51 -16.68 -32.16
C ALA A 222 -43.04 -17.88 -32.96
N GLY A 223 -42.88 -19.11 -32.48
CA GLY A 223 -43.30 -20.30 -33.20
C GLY A 223 -44.17 -21.26 -32.33
N GLY A 224 -45.38 -20.86 -31.97
CA GLY A 224 -46.23 -21.71 -31.18
C GLY A 224 -47.70 -21.28 -31.14
N HIS A 225 -48.32 -21.21 -32.31
CA HIS A 225 -49.82 -21.28 -32.40
C HIS A 225 -50.21 -21.60 -33.84
N SER A 226 -50.46 -22.87 -34.08
CA SER A 226 -51.49 -23.37 -34.99
C SER A 226 -51.66 -24.87 -34.72
#